data_ebf8b6a288472aff2fb846b18217efac
#
_entry.id   ebf8b6a288472aff2fb846b18217efac
#
_cell.length_a   1.000
_cell.length_b   1.000
_cell.length_c   1.000
_cell.angle_alpha   90.00
_cell.angle_beta   90.00
_cell.angle_gamma   90.00
#
_symmetry.space_group_name_H-M   'P 1'
#
loop_
_entity.id
_entity.type
_entity.pdbx_description
1 polymer ?
#
loop_
_entity_poly.entity_id
_entity_poly.type
_entity_poly.pdbx_seq_one_letter_code
_entity_poly.pdbx_strand_id
1 'polypeptide(L)'
;AIQAHNVANSGNISSTKSQIQVDAIDIQNSGLIATSDELKLNAQVKINNDTGVMNAGRIDLSAQNLSNAKGQIQQTGQQELNITAKTLDNRQGVIGQATKDNTSGNQTGTTAPPITDPEQNSSAQDSSSITVAEPIDLTPKTFDAGQIQIAQDIHNVSGQILNNADITLKVQDSIKNIGGEIQLPELQFNGQNFENQ
;
A
#
# COMPACT_ATOMS: atom_id res chain seq x y z
N ALA A 1 -14.56 5.77 -11.56
CA ALA A 1 -13.34 6.01 -12.37
C ALA A 1 -13.14 7.51 -12.56
N ILE A 2 -11.91 7.96 -12.52
CA ILE A 2 -11.49 9.34 -12.81
C ILE A 2 -10.66 9.29 -14.08
N GLN A 3 -10.99 10.16 -15.04
CA GLN A 3 -10.18 10.37 -16.26
C GLN A 3 -9.81 11.84 -16.34
N ALA A 4 -8.52 12.15 -16.36
CA ALA A 4 -8.03 13.52 -16.35
C ALA A 4 -6.64 13.63 -16.99
N HIS A 5 -6.24 14.85 -17.35
CA HIS A 5 -4.86 15.11 -17.77
C HIS A 5 -3.92 14.96 -16.59
N ASN A 6 -4.23 15.65 -15.51
CA ASN A 6 -3.47 15.61 -14.27
C ASN A 6 -4.41 15.38 -13.09
N VAL A 7 -4.00 14.51 -12.17
CA VAL A 7 -4.68 14.31 -10.90
C VAL A 7 -3.72 14.67 -9.78
N ALA A 8 -4.11 15.61 -8.91
CA ALA A 8 -3.36 15.98 -7.73
C ALA A 8 -4.22 15.80 -6.49
N ASN A 9 -3.74 15.01 -5.55
CA ASN A 9 -4.36 14.78 -4.26
C ASN A 9 -3.42 15.20 -3.14
N SER A 10 -3.83 16.20 -2.37
CA SER A 10 -3.18 16.58 -1.11
C SER A 10 -4.07 16.34 0.10
N GLY A 11 -5.27 15.85 -0.11
CA GLY A 11 -6.27 15.53 0.90
C GLY A 11 -6.53 14.04 1.00
N ASN A 12 -7.80 13.66 1.00
CA ASN A 12 -8.24 12.29 1.17
C ASN A 12 -9.19 11.88 0.02
N ILE A 13 -8.79 10.85 -0.72
CA ILE A 13 -9.65 10.15 -1.67
C ILE A 13 -9.90 8.75 -1.09
N SER A 14 -11.12 8.46 -0.69
CA SER A 14 -11.42 7.15 -0.09
C SER A 14 -12.72 6.54 -0.58
N SER A 15 -12.73 5.21 -0.58
CA SER A 15 -13.92 4.40 -0.84
C SER A 15 -13.94 3.19 0.10
N THR A 16 -15.07 2.93 0.73
CA THR A 16 -15.21 1.78 1.65
C THR A 16 -15.82 0.55 1.01
N LYS A 17 -16.31 0.65 -0.23
CA LYS A 17 -17.07 -0.43 -0.88
C LYS A 17 -16.81 -0.58 -2.37
N SER A 18 -15.93 0.23 -2.95
CA SER A 18 -15.78 0.27 -4.40
C SER A 18 -14.35 0.55 -4.81
N GLN A 19 -13.99 0.02 -5.96
CA GLN A 19 -12.76 0.30 -6.65
C GLN A 19 -12.54 1.82 -6.83
N ILE A 20 -11.29 2.25 -6.65
CA ILE A 20 -10.80 3.55 -7.09
C ILE A 20 -9.97 3.33 -8.35
N GLN A 21 -10.43 3.87 -9.47
CA GLN A 21 -9.71 3.84 -10.74
C GLN A 21 -9.39 5.26 -11.21
N VAL A 22 -8.14 5.48 -11.57
CA VAL A 22 -7.65 6.75 -12.13
C VAL A 22 -6.82 6.48 -13.37
N ASP A 23 -7.20 7.10 -14.49
CA ASP A 23 -6.46 7.11 -15.73
C ASP A 23 -6.04 8.55 -16.05
N ALA A 24 -4.73 8.84 -16.10
CA ALA A 24 -4.22 10.19 -16.31
C ALA A 24 -2.88 10.20 -17.05
N ILE A 25 -2.37 11.37 -17.41
CA ILE A 25 -0.99 11.54 -17.86
C ILE A 25 -0.08 11.51 -16.64
N ASP A 26 -0.39 12.33 -15.64
CA ASP A 26 0.34 12.40 -14.38
C ASP A 26 -0.61 12.27 -13.19
N ILE A 27 -0.19 11.51 -12.19
CA ILE A 27 -0.88 11.33 -10.91
C ILE A 27 0.08 11.76 -9.81
N GLN A 28 -0.34 12.73 -9.00
CA GLN A 28 0.40 13.18 -7.82
C GLN A 28 -0.45 12.96 -6.57
N ASN A 29 0.11 12.25 -5.59
CA ASN A 29 -0.49 12.02 -4.30
C ASN A 29 0.49 12.40 -3.19
N SER A 30 0.17 13.42 -2.43
CA SER A 30 0.82 13.76 -1.17
C SER A 30 -0.10 13.62 0.04
N GLY A 31 -1.33 13.16 -0.20
CA GLY A 31 -2.33 12.87 0.81
C GLY A 31 -2.61 11.37 0.92
N LEU A 32 -3.87 11.02 1.17
CA LEU A 32 -4.31 9.63 1.29
C LEU A 32 -5.17 9.23 0.09
N ILE A 33 -4.88 8.08 -0.50
CA ILE A 33 -5.79 7.35 -1.40
C ILE A 33 -6.05 5.99 -0.78
N ALA A 34 -7.30 5.70 -0.39
CA ALA A 34 -7.62 4.46 0.30
C ALA A 34 -8.92 3.81 -0.17
N THR A 35 -8.88 2.48 -0.32
CA THR A 35 -10.08 1.69 -0.57
C THR A 35 -9.97 0.30 0.05
N SER A 36 -11.08 -0.27 0.48
CA SER A 36 -11.10 -1.68 0.91
C SER A 36 -11.09 -2.67 -0.27
N ASP A 37 -11.33 -2.19 -1.48
CA ASP A 37 -11.37 -2.94 -2.73
C ASP A 37 -10.10 -2.66 -3.56
N GLU A 38 -10.20 -2.53 -4.86
CA GLU A 38 -9.08 -2.32 -5.78
C GLU A 38 -8.72 -0.84 -5.94
N LEU A 39 -7.46 -0.52 -5.81
CA LEU A 39 -6.85 0.72 -6.26
C LEU A 39 -6.12 0.49 -7.57
N LYS A 40 -6.66 1.04 -8.66
CA LYS A 40 -6.06 0.96 -9.99
C LYS A 40 -5.67 2.35 -10.47
N LEU A 41 -4.37 2.60 -10.58
CA LEU A 41 -3.83 3.85 -11.09
C LEU A 41 -3.02 3.60 -12.36
N ASN A 42 -3.43 4.22 -13.45
CA ASN A 42 -2.74 4.16 -14.72
C ASN A 42 -2.31 5.55 -15.16
N ALA A 43 -1.01 5.82 -15.09
CA ALA A 43 -0.43 7.07 -15.54
C ALA A 43 0.42 6.85 -16.80
N GLN A 44 0.21 7.68 -17.83
CA GLN A 44 1.02 7.58 -19.05
C GLN A 44 2.48 7.95 -18.81
N VAL A 45 2.76 8.87 -17.88
CA VAL A 45 4.10 9.37 -17.60
C VAL A 45 4.51 9.09 -16.16
N LYS A 46 3.78 9.61 -15.18
CA LYS A 46 4.27 9.57 -13.79
C LYS A 46 3.17 9.30 -12.77
N ILE A 47 3.48 8.39 -11.82
CA ILE A 47 2.82 8.35 -10.51
C ILE A 47 3.83 8.88 -9.49
N ASN A 48 3.47 9.95 -8.79
CA ASN A 48 4.23 10.49 -7.68
C ASN A 48 3.42 10.32 -6.40
N ASN A 49 3.90 9.46 -5.50
CA ASN A 49 3.37 9.22 -4.16
C ASN A 49 4.34 9.71 -3.08
N ASP A 50 5.14 10.73 -3.37
CA ASP A 50 6.11 11.25 -2.41
C ASP A 50 5.39 11.81 -1.19
N THR A 51 5.75 11.28 0.00
CA THR A 51 5.09 11.57 1.29
C THR A 51 3.61 11.18 1.38
N GLY A 52 3.03 10.65 0.31
CA GLY A 52 1.64 10.22 0.25
C GLY A 52 1.43 8.79 0.74
N VAL A 53 0.18 8.43 0.96
CA VAL A 53 -0.24 7.10 1.37
C VAL A 53 -1.23 6.53 0.36
N MET A 54 -0.94 5.36 -0.14
CA MET A 54 -1.86 4.51 -0.91
C MET A 54 -2.13 3.24 -0.13
N ASN A 55 -3.40 2.95 0.13
CA ASN A 55 -3.82 1.80 0.92
C ASN A 55 -5.03 1.14 0.26
N ALA A 56 -4.92 -0.14 -0.09
CA ALA A 56 -6.02 -0.83 -0.75
C ALA A 56 -6.02 -2.34 -0.51
N GLY A 57 -7.18 -2.97 -0.68
CA GLY A 57 -7.32 -4.42 -0.67
C GLY A 57 -6.48 -5.08 -1.77
N ARG A 58 -6.53 -4.52 -2.97
CA ARG A 58 -5.71 -4.86 -4.14
C ARG A 58 -5.09 -3.60 -4.71
N ILE A 59 -3.84 -3.69 -5.19
CA ILE A 59 -3.13 -2.56 -5.80
C ILE A 59 -2.65 -2.94 -7.20
N ASP A 60 -2.99 -2.10 -8.17
CA ASP A 60 -2.54 -2.18 -9.56
C ASP A 60 -2.06 -0.80 -10.01
N LEU A 61 -0.74 -0.61 -10.11
CA LEU A 61 -0.12 0.64 -10.50
C LEU A 61 0.65 0.46 -11.81
N SER A 62 0.42 1.36 -12.77
CA SER A 62 1.16 1.40 -14.03
C SER A 62 1.61 2.81 -14.37
N ALA A 63 2.92 3.00 -14.64
CA ALA A 63 3.48 4.29 -15.04
C ALA A 63 4.82 4.11 -15.79
N GLN A 64 5.32 5.17 -16.45
CA GLN A 64 6.72 5.17 -16.85
C GLN A 64 7.63 5.38 -15.62
N ASN A 65 7.28 6.34 -14.76
CA ASN A 65 8.05 6.65 -13.58
C ASN A 65 7.16 6.56 -12.33
N LEU A 66 7.53 5.74 -11.38
CA LEU A 66 6.90 5.66 -10.08
C LEU A 66 7.84 6.21 -9.02
N SER A 67 7.40 7.25 -8.30
CA SER A 67 8.10 7.80 -7.15
C SER A 67 7.26 7.56 -5.89
N ASN A 68 7.88 6.98 -4.87
CA ASN A 68 7.31 6.73 -3.55
C ASN A 68 8.28 7.19 -2.46
N ALA A 69 9.00 8.30 -2.71
CA ALA A 69 9.98 8.81 -1.75
C ALA A 69 9.30 9.27 -0.45
N LYS A 70 9.66 8.65 0.68
CA LYS A 70 9.01 8.84 1.99
C LYS A 70 7.49 8.53 1.98
N GLY A 71 6.99 7.93 0.94
CA GLY A 71 5.59 7.53 0.79
C GLY A 71 5.33 6.11 1.24
N GLN A 72 4.06 5.73 1.25
CA GLN A 72 3.62 4.37 1.56
C GLN A 72 2.69 3.85 0.46
N ILE A 73 2.98 2.67 -0.04
CA ILE A 73 2.10 1.90 -0.91
C ILE A 73 1.86 0.57 -0.22
N GLN A 74 0.67 0.40 0.34
CA GLN A 74 0.39 -0.70 1.25
C GLN A 74 -0.87 -1.45 0.84
N GLN A 75 -0.71 -2.72 0.51
CA GLN A 75 -1.82 -3.62 0.29
C GLN A 75 -2.29 -4.22 1.61
N THR A 76 -3.58 -4.16 1.87
CA THR A 76 -4.21 -4.67 3.10
C THR A 76 -5.02 -5.94 2.88
N GLY A 77 -5.37 -6.24 1.65
CA GLY A 77 -6.07 -7.47 1.27
C GLY A 77 -5.11 -8.60 0.94
N GLN A 78 -5.69 -9.74 0.57
CA GLN A 78 -4.96 -10.96 0.19
C GLN A 78 -4.84 -11.10 -1.35
N GLN A 79 -5.31 -10.12 -2.08
CA GLN A 79 -5.27 -10.10 -3.55
C GLN A 79 -3.88 -9.67 -4.05
N GLU A 80 -3.73 -9.57 -5.34
CA GLU A 80 -2.46 -9.26 -6.00
C GLU A 80 -1.98 -7.83 -5.74
N LEU A 81 -0.68 -7.67 -5.51
CA LEU A 81 0.02 -6.38 -5.63
C LEU A 81 0.74 -6.35 -6.96
N ASN A 82 0.27 -5.54 -7.89
CA ASN A 82 0.89 -5.38 -9.20
C ASN A 82 1.42 -3.96 -9.37
N ILE A 83 2.72 -3.85 -9.65
CA ILE A 83 3.39 -2.60 -10.00
C ILE A 83 4.16 -2.80 -11.29
N THR A 84 3.87 -1.97 -12.28
CA THR A 84 4.60 -1.94 -13.54
C THR A 84 5.12 -0.53 -13.79
N ALA A 85 6.44 -0.38 -13.85
CA ALA A 85 7.06 0.91 -14.14
C ALA A 85 8.35 0.75 -14.96
N LYS A 86 8.80 1.86 -15.55
CA LYS A 86 10.13 1.92 -16.16
C LYS A 86 11.18 2.19 -15.10
N THR A 87 10.91 3.13 -14.20
CA THR A 87 11.77 3.43 -13.05
C THR A 87 10.97 3.47 -11.76
N LEU A 88 11.59 3.04 -10.66
CA LEU A 88 11.04 3.10 -9.31
C LEU A 88 12.01 3.83 -8.37
N ASP A 89 11.56 4.94 -7.80
CA ASP A 89 12.22 5.64 -6.69
C ASP A 89 11.47 5.36 -5.39
N ASN A 90 12.04 4.53 -4.51
CA ASN A 90 11.47 4.19 -3.20
C ASN A 90 12.38 4.65 -2.05
N ARG A 91 13.05 5.79 -2.20
CA ARG A 91 13.95 6.31 -1.15
C ARG A 91 13.16 6.64 0.12
N GLN A 92 13.52 5.99 1.24
CA GLN A 92 12.84 6.14 2.53
C GLN A 92 11.33 5.83 2.47
N GLY A 93 10.85 5.20 1.39
CA GLY A 93 9.47 4.80 1.21
C GLY A 93 9.23 3.34 1.61
N VAL A 94 7.97 2.97 1.71
CA VAL A 94 7.54 1.61 2.01
C VAL A 94 6.61 1.11 0.91
N ILE A 95 6.93 -0.04 0.34
CA ILE A 95 6.05 -0.76 -0.59
C ILE A 95 5.85 -2.17 -0.04
N GLY A 96 4.62 -2.61 0.08
CA GLY A 96 4.38 -3.98 0.48
C GLY A 96 2.99 -4.26 1.02
N GLN A 97 2.88 -5.44 1.57
CA GLN A 97 1.64 -5.92 2.17
C GLN A 97 1.66 -5.63 3.67
N ALA A 98 0.56 -5.10 4.20
CA ALA A 98 0.39 -4.96 5.63
C ALA A 98 0.34 -6.35 6.27
N THR A 99 1.36 -6.73 7.02
CA THR A 99 1.26 -7.88 7.90
C THR A 99 0.33 -7.52 9.06
N LYS A 100 -0.49 -8.47 9.50
CA LYS A 100 -1.40 -8.27 10.65
C LYS A 100 -0.68 -7.83 11.93
N ASP A 101 0.63 -7.96 11.98
CA ASP A 101 1.43 -7.67 13.17
C ASP A 101 2.03 -6.25 13.19
N ASN A 102 1.92 -5.47 12.11
CA ASN A 102 2.42 -4.08 12.10
C ASN A 102 1.45 -3.05 12.69
N THR A 103 0.33 -3.46 13.28
CA THR A 103 -0.54 -2.57 14.06
C THR A 103 0.00 -2.25 15.45
N SER A 104 1.20 -2.71 15.82
CA SER A 104 1.83 -2.45 17.12
C SER A 104 3.14 -1.65 16.98
N GLY A 105 3.13 -0.54 16.27
CA GLY A 105 4.28 0.33 16.08
C GLY A 105 3.91 1.80 16.22
N ASN A 106 3.77 2.24 17.47
CA ASN A 106 4.04 3.61 17.94
C ASN A 106 3.25 4.76 17.32
N GLN A 107 1.94 4.79 17.53
CA GLN A 107 1.29 6.07 17.73
C GLN A 107 1.47 6.45 19.21
N THR A 108 2.46 7.28 19.49
CA THR A 108 2.49 8.05 20.73
C THR A 108 1.29 9.00 20.71
N GLY A 109 0.17 8.47 21.22
CA GLY A 109 -1.05 9.21 21.35
C GLY A 109 -0.88 10.33 22.36
N THR A 110 -1.27 11.48 21.95
CA THR A 110 -1.62 12.58 22.83
C THR A 110 -2.79 12.11 23.72
N THR A 111 -2.50 11.91 24.99
CA THR A 111 -3.52 11.64 26.02
C THR A 111 -4.47 12.83 26.13
N ALA A 112 -5.70 12.64 25.74
CA ALA A 112 -6.79 13.51 26.19
C ALA A 112 -7.16 13.13 27.65
N PRO A 113 -7.46 14.10 28.52
CA PRO A 113 -7.79 13.84 29.92
C PRO A 113 -9.15 13.15 30.07
N PRO A 114 -9.35 12.38 31.14
CA PRO A 114 -10.59 11.66 31.36
C PRO A 114 -11.72 12.62 31.74
N ILE A 115 -12.81 12.55 31.02
CA ILE A 115 -14.06 13.18 31.41
C ILE A 115 -14.76 12.22 32.36
N THR A 116 -14.79 12.58 33.63
CA THR A 116 -15.65 11.98 34.63
C THR A 116 -17.00 12.64 34.51
N ASP A 117 -18.05 11.88 34.26
CA ASP A 117 -19.42 12.29 34.55
C ASP A 117 -20.17 11.12 35.18
N PRO A 118 -20.81 11.37 36.35
CA PRO A 118 -21.52 10.32 37.07
C PRO A 118 -23.01 10.31 36.76
N GLU A 119 -23.56 9.10 36.83
CA GLU A 119 -24.97 8.75 37.02
C GLU A 119 -25.97 9.01 35.86
N GLN A 120 -26.47 7.92 35.27
CA GLN A 120 -27.88 7.63 35.45
C GLN A 120 -28.25 6.19 35.07
N ASN A 121 -28.85 5.58 36.08
CA ASN A 121 -29.58 4.33 36.10
C ASN A 121 -30.86 4.41 35.24
N SER A 122 -31.07 3.46 34.33
CA SER A 122 -32.41 2.92 34.12
C SER A 122 -32.36 1.63 33.27
N SER A 123 -32.96 0.63 33.87
CA SER A 123 -33.29 -0.69 33.35
C SER A 123 -34.15 -0.63 32.09
N ALA A 124 -33.69 -1.28 31.02
CA ALA A 124 -34.59 -1.87 30.02
C ALA A 124 -33.93 -3.19 29.54
N GLN A 125 -34.55 -4.29 29.91
CA GLN A 125 -34.32 -5.59 29.32
C GLN A 125 -34.73 -5.52 27.85
N ASP A 126 -33.76 -5.54 26.97
CA ASP A 126 -34.01 -5.86 25.58
C ASP A 126 -33.35 -7.20 25.26
N SER A 127 -34.18 -8.17 24.95
CA SER A 127 -33.79 -9.51 24.53
C SER A 127 -33.26 -9.43 23.12
N SER A 128 -32.05 -8.91 22.95
CA SER A 128 -31.37 -9.02 21.67
C SER A 128 -30.78 -10.43 21.53
N SER A 129 -31.32 -11.16 20.58
CA SER A 129 -30.79 -12.45 20.14
C SER A 129 -29.30 -12.34 19.92
N ILE A 130 -28.53 -13.14 20.64
CA ILE A 130 -27.10 -13.36 20.38
C ILE A 130 -27.04 -14.02 19.01
N THR A 131 -26.73 -13.24 17.99
CA THR A 131 -26.33 -13.79 16.71
C THR A 131 -24.99 -14.44 16.94
N VAL A 132 -24.94 -15.77 16.92
CA VAL A 132 -23.70 -16.53 16.97
C VAL A 132 -22.85 -16.03 15.81
N ALA A 133 -21.73 -15.40 16.13
CA ALA A 133 -20.77 -14.99 15.12
C ALA A 133 -20.38 -16.22 14.29
N GLU A 134 -20.39 -16.10 12.97
CA GLU A 134 -19.93 -17.16 12.10
C GLU A 134 -18.55 -17.65 12.56
N PRO A 135 -18.27 -18.94 12.48
CA PRO A 135 -16.98 -19.47 12.90
C PRO A 135 -15.87 -18.75 12.10
N ILE A 136 -14.88 -18.23 12.84
CA ILE A 136 -13.70 -17.60 12.22
C ILE A 136 -13.04 -18.66 11.33
N ASP A 137 -12.98 -18.39 10.05
CA ASP A 137 -12.26 -19.21 9.08
C ASP A 137 -10.74 -19.13 9.37
N LEU A 138 -10.22 -20.17 10.00
CA LEU A 138 -8.80 -20.32 10.34
C LEU A 138 -7.99 -21.00 9.24
N THR A 139 -8.58 -21.27 8.06
CA THR A 139 -7.82 -21.84 6.95
C THR A 139 -6.71 -20.87 6.53
N PRO A 140 -5.47 -21.36 6.35
CA PRO A 140 -4.41 -20.53 5.79
C PRO A 140 -4.85 -20.03 4.42
N LYS A 141 -5.12 -18.72 4.29
CA LYS A 141 -5.44 -18.13 3.01
C LYS A 141 -4.13 -17.92 2.26
N THR A 142 -4.00 -18.56 1.12
CA THR A 142 -2.92 -18.26 0.17
C THR A 142 -3.20 -16.92 -0.48
N PHE A 143 -2.17 -16.08 -0.52
CA PHE A 143 -2.24 -14.82 -1.26
C PHE A 143 -2.12 -15.11 -2.76
N ASP A 144 -2.84 -14.36 -3.57
CA ASP A 144 -2.65 -14.42 -5.01
C ASP A 144 -1.26 -13.88 -5.37
N ALA A 145 -0.61 -14.54 -6.31
CA ALA A 145 0.71 -14.13 -6.77
C ALA A 145 0.63 -12.75 -7.44
N GLY A 146 1.50 -11.84 -7.01
CA GLY A 146 1.63 -10.52 -7.60
C GLY A 146 2.97 -10.32 -8.27
N GLN A 147 3.19 -9.13 -8.85
CA GLN A 147 4.46 -8.83 -9.47
C GLN A 147 4.82 -7.34 -9.40
N ILE A 148 6.09 -7.08 -9.19
CA ILE A 148 6.69 -5.77 -9.35
C ILE A 148 7.64 -5.85 -10.55
N GLN A 149 7.28 -5.21 -11.67
CA GLN A 149 8.06 -5.22 -12.91
C GLN A 149 8.65 -3.84 -13.17
N ILE A 150 9.98 -3.73 -13.13
CA ILE A 150 10.70 -2.49 -13.37
C ILE A 150 11.63 -2.68 -14.57
N ALA A 151 11.34 -1.96 -15.64
CA ALA A 151 12.06 -2.12 -16.90
C ALA A 151 13.46 -1.49 -16.92
N GLN A 152 13.78 -0.60 -15.98
CA GLN A 152 15.11 0.00 -15.86
C GLN A 152 15.60 -0.07 -14.42
N ASP A 153 15.43 1.01 -13.64
CA ASP A 153 16.13 1.22 -12.38
C ASP A 153 15.23 1.21 -11.16
N ILE A 154 15.72 0.62 -10.08
CA ILE A 154 15.18 0.77 -8.73
C ILE A 154 16.19 1.55 -7.87
N HIS A 155 15.71 2.61 -7.23
CA HIS A 155 16.40 3.32 -6.18
C HIS A 155 15.68 3.08 -4.84
N ASN A 156 16.20 2.17 -4.01
CA ASN A 156 15.65 1.83 -2.69
C ASN A 156 16.59 2.24 -1.56
N VAL A 157 17.02 3.50 -1.57
CA VAL A 157 17.94 4.03 -0.54
C VAL A 157 17.18 4.29 0.76
N SER A 158 17.51 3.56 1.83
CA SER A 158 16.81 3.57 3.12
C SER A 158 15.30 3.32 3.00
N GLY A 159 14.85 2.72 1.91
CA GLY A 159 13.44 2.34 1.69
C GLY A 159 13.20 0.88 1.98
N GLN A 160 11.95 0.48 1.99
CA GLN A 160 11.54 -0.90 2.23
C GLN A 160 10.63 -1.38 1.10
N ILE A 161 10.94 -2.55 0.56
CA ILE A 161 10.08 -3.31 -0.37
C ILE A 161 9.87 -4.67 0.28
N LEU A 162 8.74 -4.84 0.96
CA LEU A 162 8.47 -5.99 1.81
C LEU A 162 7.19 -6.69 1.36
N ASN A 163 7.25 -7.99 1.15
CA ASN A 163 6.05 -8.75 0.92
C ASN A 163 6.17 -10.20 1.38
N ASN A 164 5.11 -10.70 2.00
CA ASN A 164 4.99 -12.09 2.43
C ASN A 164 4.19 -12.96 1.44
N ALA A 165 3.59 -12.36 0.41
CA ALA A 165 2.94 -13.10 -0.66
C ALA A 165 3.94 -13.54 -1.73
N ASP A 166 3.53 -14.44 -2.61
CA ASP A 166 4.33 -14.88 -3.76
C ASP A 166 4.46 -13.75 -4.79
N ILE A 167 5.23 -12.73 -4.41
CA ILE A 167 5.54 -11.61 -5.30
C ILE A 167 6.91 -11.81 -5.91
N THR A 168 6.96 -11.73 -7.23
CA THR A 168 8.19 -11.70 -7.99
C THR A 168 8.58 -10.26 -8.30
N LEU A 169 9.79 -9.87 -7.90
CA LEU A 169 10.41 -8.62 -8.33
C LEU A 169 11.28 -8.87 -9.56
N LYS A 170 10.93 -8.24 -10.69
CA LYS A 170 11.69 -8.32 -11.95
C LYS A 170 12.29 -6.96 -12.27
N VAL A 171 13.61 -6.90 -12.40
CA VAL A 171 14.36 -5.68 -12.75
C VAL A 171 15.29 -5.96 -13.90
N GLN A 172 15.33 -5.06 -14.89
CA GLN A 172 16.07 -5.31 -16.13
C GLN A 172 17.40 -4.54 -16.26
N ASP A 173 17.63 -3.45 -15.53
CA ASP A 173 18.86 -2.67 -15.69
C ASP A 173 19.65 -2.51 -14.39
N SER A 174 19.18 -1.76 -13.41
CA SER A 174 19.91 -1.60 -12.15
C SER A 174 19.05 -1.63 -10.88
N ILE A 175 19.65 -2.13 -9.80
CA ILE A 175 19.11 -2.03 -8.44
C ILE A 175 20.14 -1.31 -7.59
N LYS A 176 19.73 -0.21 -6.96
CA LYS A 176 20.48 0.50 -5.95
C LYS A 176 19.75 0.41 -4.62
N ASN A 177 20.22 -0.50 -3.74
CA ASN A 177 19.66 -0.74 -2.42
C ASN A 177 20.70 -0.40 -1.35
N ILE A 178 20.76 0.87 -0.94
CA ILE A 178 21.73 1.37 0.05
C ILE A 178 20.99 1.64 1.38
N GLY A 179 21.36 0.91 2.43
CA GLY A 179 20.69 1.00 3.73
C GLY A 179 19.18 0.73 3.65
N GLY A 180 18.73 0.13 2.56
CA GLY A 180 17.33 -0.25 2.33
C GLY A 180 17.12 -1.74 2.52
N GLU A 181 15.86 -2.16 2.55
CA GLU A 181 15.46 -3.55 2.70
C GLU A 181 14.60 -4.00 1.50
N ILE A 182 14.94 -5.14 0.91
CA ILE A 182 14.12 -5.82 -0.09
C ILE A 182 13.92 -7.24 0.41
N GLN A 183 12.72 -7.55 0.89
CA GLN A 183 12.35 -8.86 1.39
C GLN A 183 11.14 -9.38 0.60
N LEU A 184 11.42 -10.23 -0.36
CA LEU A 184 10.44 -10.83 -1.26
C LEU A 184 10.74 -12.31 -1.44
N PRO A 185 9.72 -13.15 -1.69
CA PRO A 185 9.92 -14.58 -1.96
C PRO A 185 10.80 -14.84 -3.19
N GLU A 186 10.72 -13.98 -4.20
CA GLU A 186 11.46 -14.14 -5.44
C GLU A 186 11.99 -12.82 -5.98
N LEU A 187 13.28 -12.78 -6.31
CA LEU A 187 13.92 -11.68 -7.01
C LEU A 187 14.51 -12.21 -8.34
N GLN A 188 14.00 -11.71 -9.46
CA GLN A 188 14.57 -11.96 -10.79
C GLN A 188 15.28 -10.69 -11.26
N PHE A 189 16.59 -10.70 -11.24
CA PHE A 189 17.42 -9.62 -11.72
C PHE A 189 18.16 -10.04 -13.00
N ASN A 190 17.96 -9.28 -14.06
CA ASN A 190 18.62 -9.49 -15.35
C ASN A 190 19.25 -8.18 -15.84
N GLY A 191 19.95 -7.50 -14.96
CA GLY A 191 20.51 -6.19 -15.24
C GLY A 191 22.04 -6.17 -15.21
N GLN A 192 22.58 -4.97 -15.30
CA GLN A 192 24.02 -4.72 -15.37
C GLN A 192 24.61 -4.36 -14.00
N ASN A 193 23.85 -3.68 -13.14
CA ASN A 193 24.37 -3.16 -11.89
C ASN A 193 23.47 -3.52 -10.70
N PHE A 194 24.03 -4.23 -9.73
CA PHE A 194 23.39 -4.52 -8.46
C PHE A 194 24.25 -3.96 -7.33
N GLU A 195 23.79 -2.88 -6.69
CA GLU A 195 24.44 -2.28 -5.54
C GLU A 195 23.59 -2.55 -4.29
N ASN A 196 24.17 -3.28 -3.33
CA ASN A 196 23.53 -3.55 -2.03
C ASN A 196 24.55 -3.27 -0.92
N GLN A 197 24.29 -2.27 -0.08
CA GLN A 197 25.16 -1.80 1.00
C GLN A 197 24.39 -1.60 2.31
#